data_c6ff77bc5a52926fbadf2c40d39188c8
#
_entry.id   c6ff77bc5a52926fbadf2c40d39188c8
#
_cell.length_a   1.000
_cell.length_b   1.000
_cell.length_c   1.000
_cell.angle_alpha   90.00
_cell.angle_beta   90.00
_cell.angle_gamma   90.00
#
_symmetry.space_group_name_H-M   'P 1'
#
loop_
_entity.id
_entity.type
_entity.pdbx_description
1 polymer ?
#
loop_
_entity_poly.entity_id
_entity_poly.type
_entity_poly.pdbx_seq_one_letter_code
_entity_poly.pdbx_strand_id
1 'polypeptide(L)'
;MVSVFQETWNEGEAAMAEFIKLPVGIENFEKIRRDGFYYVDKTGLIEQLLNNWGEVNLFTRPRRFGKTLNMSMLKCFFEIGTDQSLFDGLYISKNKALCDAYMGKYPVISISLKGVNADSYENARSLLKRIVMEEAKMHRIIMSGNRLDDIDKAEYMSLVTGEMGEDTLVYSMKTLTALLEKYYEKKVIVLIDEYDVPLAKANENGYYDQMVLLVRNLFENVLKTNSSLKFAVLTGCLRVAKESIFTGLNNFKTNSILDEEYDETFGFVDDEVKEMLHYYGQDTHYETVKEWYDGYRFGNADVYCPWDVINYCDAHRRNPMLPPENYWTNTSGNDVLKHFIESAGAAKGLAKTDLERLVNGEIVEKDIREDLTYNELYASMDNLWSTLFMAGYLTHKGRVDTKRFRLAVPNREIRNIITEQVLALFKQDMEKDGQRP
;
A
#
# COMPACT_ATOMS: atom_id res chain seq x y z
N MET A 1 -18.25 -4.47 22.99
CA MET A 1 -18.84 -5.29 24.06
C MET A 1 -17.84 -6.37 24.43
N VAL A 2 -16.91 -6.01 25.30
CA VAL A 2 -15.91 -6.92 25.86
C VAL A 2 -16.55 -7.50 27.12
N SER A 3 -17.00 -8.72 27.06
CA SER A 3 -17.37 -9.50 28.26
C SER A 3 -16.81 -10.89 28.02
N VAL A 4 -15.84 -11.22 28.77
CA VAL A 4 -15.44 -12.47 29.42
C VAL A 4 -13.94 -12.39 29.71
N PHE A 5 -13.62 -11.93 30.91
CA PHE A 5 -12.56 -12.42 31.79
C PHE A 5 -12.46 -11.45 32.99
N GLN A 6 -13.45 -11.59 33.90
CA GLN A 6 -13.27 -11.21 35.29
C GLN A 6 -13.11 -12.53 36.07
N GLU A 7 -11.90 -12.91 36.36
CA GLU A 7 -11.60 -13.86 37.41
C GLU A 7 -10.53 -13.31 38.34
N THR A 8 -10.97 -13.01 39.54
CA THR A 8 -10.32 -12.96 40.85
C THR A 8 -8.80 -12.87 40.93
N TRP A 9 -8.35 -11.69 41.33
CA TRP A 9 -6.98 -11.42 41.78
C TRP A 9 -6.71 -12.08 43.13
N ASN A 10 -5.83 -13.06 43.18
CA ASN A 10 -5.16 -13.50 44.39
C ASN A 10 -3.80 -12.79 44.46
N GLU A 11 -3.58 -12.02 45.54
CA GLU A 11 -2.32 -11.37 45.88
C GLU A 11 -1.26 -12.46 46.13
N GLY A 12 -0.27 -12.57 45.22
CA GLY A 12 0.86 -13.43 45.51
C GLY A 12 1.82 -13.81 44.38
N GLU A 13 1.44 -13.63 43.13
CA GLU A 13 2.38 -13.77 42.00
C GLU A 13 1.96 -12.78 40.91
N ALA A 14 2.74 -11.74 40.72
CA ALA A 14 2.62 -10.87 39.54
C ALA A 14 3.07 -11.68 38.31
N ALA A 15 2.21 -12.57 37.81
CA ALA A 15 2.33 -13.04 36.44
C ALA A 15 2.21 -11.79 35.55
N MET A 16 3.30 -11.41 34.88
CA MET A 16 3.25 -10.39 33.84
C MET A 16 2.15 -10.82 32.89
N ALA A 17 1.08 -10.04 32.81
CA ALA A 17 0.02 -10.27 31.83
C ALA A 17 0.72 -10.39 30.47
N GLU A 18 0.61 -11.55 29.83
CA GLU A 18 1.26 -11.81 28.54
C GLU A 18 0.47 -11.03 27.49
N PHE A 19 0.90 -9.80 27.22
CA PHE A 19 0.29 -8.98 26.18
C PHE A 19 0.40 -9.66 24.82
N ILE A 20 -0.65 -9.58 24.03
CA ILE A 20 -0.65 -9.99 22.62
C ILE A 20 0.51 -9.29 21.90
N LYS A 21 1.24 -10.03 21.07
CA LYS A 21 2.40 -9.49 20.34
C LYS A 21 1.96 -8.50 19.27
N LEU A 22 2.71 -7.42 19.10
CA LEU A 22 2.52 -6.48 18.00
C LEU A 22 3.08 -7.05 16.68
N PRO A 23 2.39 -6.86 15.55
CA PRO A 23 2.78 -7.44 14.25
C PRO A 23 3.85 -6.61 13.54
N VAL A 24 4.97 -6.31 14.21
CA VAL A 24 6.04 -5.52 13.62
C VAL A 24 6.61 -6.23 12.38
N GLY A 25 6.46 -5.59 11.20
CA GLY A 25 6.96 -6.13 9.92
C GLY A 25 6.17 -7.31 9.36
N ILE A 26 4.98 -7.62 9.90
CA ILE A 26 4.14 -8.70 9.40
C ILE A 26 3.07 -8.12 8.46
N GLU A 27 3.13 -8.52 7.19
CA GLU A 27 2.20 -8.08 6.12
C GLU A 27 1.19 -9.17 5.73
N ASN A 28 1.18 -10.31 6.44
CA ASN A 28 0.33 -11.46 6.15
C ASN A 28 -0.80 -11.57 7.17
N PHE A 29 -2.05 -11.39 6.72
CA PHE A 29 -3.25 -11.40 7.57
C PHE A 29 -3.48 -12.75 8.25
N GLU A 30 -3.35 -13.86 7.50
CA GLU A 30 -3.51 -15.21 8.06
C GLU A 30 -2.54 -15.46 9.20
N LYS A 31 -1.27 -15.07 9.02
CA LYS A 31 -0.25 -15.18 10.06
C LYS A 31 -0.60 -14.36 11.29
N ILE A 32 -1.04 -13.11 11.11
CA ILE A 32 -1.46 -12.25 12.24
C ILE A 32 -2.57 -12.93 13.04
N ARG A 33 -3.58 -13.48 12.36
CA ARG A 33 -4.74 -14.10 13.03
C ARG A 33 -4.41 -15.46 13.67
N ARG A 34 -3.65 -16.32 12.99
CA ARG A 34 -3.28 -17.65 13.50
C ARG A 34 -2.30 -17.60 14.67
N ASP A 35 -1.31 -16.72 14.60
CA ASP A 35 -0.28 -16.59 15.61
C ASP A 35 -0.70 -15.66 16.76
N GLY A 36 -1.92 -15.13 16.73
CA GLY A 36 -2.52 -14.33 17.78
C GLY A 36 -1.84 -12.98 17.99
N PHE A 37 -1.43 -12.29 16.90
CA PHE A 37 -0.93 -10.92 16.99
C PHE A 37 -2.06 -9.92 17.16
N TYR A 38 -1.76 -8.76 17.74
CA TYR A 38 -2.70 -7.65 17.81
C TYR A 38 -3.08 -7.18 16.40
N TYR A 39 -4.37 -7.09 16.13
CA TYR A 39 -4.88 -6.68 14.83
C TYR A 39 -5.87 -5.53 14.97
N VAL A 40 -5.57 -4.39 14.35
CA VAL A 40 -6.53 -3.31 14.17
C VAL A 40 -7.47 -3.68 13.04
N ASP A 41 -8.75 -3.81 13.35
CA ASP A 41 -9.74 -4.37 12.43
C ASP A 41 -10.08 -3.43 11.27
N LYS A 42 -9.57 -3.75 10.09
CA LYS A 42 -9.86 -3.05 8.83
C LYS A 42 -10.79 -3.84 7.90
N THR A 43 -11.49 -4.86 8.41
CA THR A 43 -12.40 -5.67 7.59
C THR A 43 -13.64 -4.92 7.09
N GLY A 44 -13.89 -3.71 7.59
CA GLY A 44 -14.84 -2.77 7.00
C GLY A 44 -14.55 -2.43 5.53
N LEU A 45 -13.29 -2.53 5.10
CA LEU A 45 -12.90 -2.42 3.69
C LEU A 45 -13.66 -3.43 2.81
N ILE A 46 -13.84 -4.66 3.28
CA ILE A 46 -14.54 -5.72 2.54
C ILE A 46 -15.99 -5.31 2.29
N GLU A 47 -16.70 -4.83 3.32
CA GLU A 47 -18.09 -4.40 3.20
C GLU A 47 -18.23 -3.20 2.26
N GLN A 48 -17.38 -2.18 2.42
CA GLN A 48 -17.38 -1.02 1.54
C GLN A 48 -17.09 -1.42 0.08
N LEU A 49 -16.09 -2.29 -0.14
CA LEU A 49 -15.74 -2.79 -1.46
C LEU A 49 -16.90 -3.54 -2.11
N LEU A 50 -17.55 -4.47 -1.37
CA LEU A 50 -18.65 -5.27 -1.90
C LEU A 50 -19.90 -4.45 -2.19
N ASN A 51 -20.12 -3.35 -1.47
CA ASN A 51 -21.24 -2.43 -1.73
C ASN A 51 -20.98 -1.45 -2.88
N ASN A 52 -19.72 -1.08 -3.12
CA ASN A 52 -19.37 0.03 -4.02
C ASN A 52 -18.35 -0.34 -5.11
N TRP A 53 -18.07 -1.62 -5.33
CA TRP A 53 -17.01 -2.02 -6.26
C TRP A 53 -17.26 -1.59 -7.70
N GLY A 54 -16.17 -1.16 -8.37
CA GLY A 54 -16.07 -1.11 -9.82
C GLY A 54 -15.46 -2.41 -10.34
N GLU A 55 -15.45 -2.62 -11.65
CA GLU A 55 -14.82 -3.80 -12.22
C GLU A 55 -13.31 -3.85 -11.89
N VAL A 56 -12.65 -2.69 -11.87
CA VAL A 56 -11.27 -2.52 -11.41
C VAL A 56 -11.19 -1.40 -10.38
N ASN A 57 -10.72 -1.72 -9.18
CA ASN A 57 -10.61 -0.78 -8.06
C ASN A 57 -9.13 -0.51 -7.76
N LEU A 58 -8.70 0.73 -7.91
CA LEU A 58 -7.34 1.16 -7.63
C LEU A 58 -7.30 1.98 -6.34
N PHE A 59 -6.50 1.55 -5.38
CA PHE A 59 -6.22 2.28 -4.15
C PHE A 59 -4.80 2.84 -4.17
N THR A 60 -4.67 4.16 -4.11
CA THR A 60 -3.38 4.82 -3.97
C THR A 60 -3.24 5.41 -2.59
N ARG A 61 -2.23 4.94 -1.84
CA ARG A 61 -1.91 5.38 -0.49
C ARG A 61 -0.40 5.47 -0.32
N PRO A 62 0.12 6.37 0.51
CA PRO A 62 1.54 6.44 0.82
C PRO A 62 2.08 5.08 1.33
N ARG A 63 3.39 4.94 1.38
CA ARG A 63 4.01 3.75 1.95
C ARG A 63 3.66 3.61 3.43
N ARG A 64 3.59 2.37 3.94
CA ARG A 64 3.35 2.04 5.37
C ARG A 64 1.92 2.23 5.88
N PHE A 65 0.96 2.48 5.02
CA PHE A 65 -0.46 2.63 5.36
C PHE A 65 -1.28 1.34 5.23
N GLY A 66 -0.65 0.15 5.34
CA GLY A 66 -1.35 -1.13 5.42
C GLY A 66 -1.87 -1.71 4.09
N LYS A 67 -1.43 -1.22 2.92
CA LYS A 67 -1.88 -1.71 1.60
C LYS A 67 -1.74 -3.22 1.46
N THR A 68 -0.54 -3.74 1.63
CA THR A 68 -0.21 -5.18 1.49
C THR A 68 -0.99 -6.05 2.47
N LEU A 69 -1.14 -5.60 3.73
CA LEU A 69 -1.94 -6.33 4.73
C LEU A 69 -3.41 -6.40 4.34
N ASN A 70 -3.99 -5.31 3.84
CA ASN A 70 -5.36 -5.29 3.34
C ASN A 70 -5.53 -6.20 2.12
N MET A 71 -4.55 -6.25 1.20
CA MET A 71 -4.56 -7.20 0.07
C MET A 71 -4.52 -8.65 0.55
N SER A 72 -3.69 -8.97 1.56
CA SER A 72 -3.65 -10.28 2.21
C SER A 72 -4.98 -10.63 2.88
N MET A 73 -5.63 -9.67 3.54
CA MET A 73 -6.95 -9.85 4.14
C MET A 73 -8.03 -10.13 3.08
N LEU A 74 -8.06 -9.36 1.99
CA LEU A 74 -9.00 -9.59 0.88
C LEU A 74 -8.80 -10.98 0.25
N LYS A 75 -7.54 -11.40 0.04
CA LYS A 75 -7.24 -12.75 -0.42
C LYS A 75 -7.86 -13.79 0.50
N CYS A 76 -7.55 -13.73 1.80
CA CYS A 76 -8.09 -14.67 2.80
C CYS A 76 -9.62 -14.67 2.85
N PHE A 77 -10.27 -13.53 2.61
CA PHE A 77 -11.73 -13.46 2.64
C PHE A 77 -12.38 -14.16 1.43
N PHE A 78 -11.86 -13.93 0.23
CA PHE A 78 -12.52 -14.40 -0.99
C PHE A 78 -12.10 -15.80 -1.42
N GLU A 79 -10.85 -16.21 -1.13
CA GLU A 79 -10.23 -17.40 -1.70
C GLU A 79 -10.89 -18.71 -1.23
N ILE A 80 -11.22 -19.58 -2.20
CA ILE A 80 -11.74 -20.91 -1.94
C ILE A 80 -10.71 -21.73 -1.15
N GLY A 81 -11.16 -22.34 -0.05
CA GLY A 81 -10.32 -23.18 0.80
C GLY A 81 -9.64 -22.45 1.94
N THR A 82 -9.79 -21.13 2.05
CA THR A 82 -9.29 -20.37 3.21
C THR A 82 -10.10 -20.68 4.45
N ASP A 83 -9.43 -20.69 5.59
CA ASP A 83 -10.05 -20.87 6.91
C ASP A 83 -10.88 -19.63 7.28
N GLN A 84 -12.19 -19.80 7.28
CA GLN A 84 -13.13 -18.70 7.57
C GLN A 84 -13.06 -18.22 9.03
N SER A 85 -12.54 -19.04 9.95
CA SER A 85 -12.37 -18.67 11.37
C SER A 85 -11.37 -17.53 11.57
N LEU A 86 -10.54 -17.21 10.57
CA LEU A 86 -9.67 -16.05 10.58
C LEU A 86 -10.42 -14.73 10.78
N PHE A 87 -11.73 -14.70 10.43
CA PHE A 87 -12.58 -13.52 10.51
C PHE A 87 -13.47 -13.51 11.77
N ASP A 88 -13.38 -14.53 12.62
CA ASP A 88 -14.19 -14.61 13.85
C ASP A 88 -13.90 -13.41 14.76
N GLY A 89 -14.98 -12.78 15.21
CA GLY A 89 -14.93 -11.60 16.07
C GLY A 89 -14.63 -10.27 15.37
N LEU A 90 -14.27 -10.29 14.09
CA LEU A 90 -14.01 -9.08 13.30
C LEU A 90 -15.32 -8.44 12.78
N TYR A 91 -15.24 -7.17 12.40
CA TYR A 91 -16.39 -6.38 11.96
C TYR A 91 -17.19 -7.08 10.86
N ILE A 92 -16.52 -7.58 9.81
CA ILE A 92 -17.18 -8.22 8.65
C ILE A 92 -17.98 -9.48 9.06
N SER A 93 -17.55 -10.19 10.08
CA SER A 93 -18.25 -11.41 10.56
C SER A 93 -19.65 -11.15 11.07
N LYS A 94 -19.99 -9.89 11.39
CA LYS A 94 -21.33 -9.45 11.78
C LYS A 94 -22.28 -9.38 10.58
N ASN A 95 -21.77 -9.17 9.37
CA ASN A 95 -22.54 -9.13 8.12
C ASN A 95 -22.62 -10.52 7.50
N LYS A 96 -23.51 -11.36 8.06
CA LYS A 96 -23.67 -12.76 7.63
C LYS A 96 -24.02 -12.87 6.15
N ALA A 97 -24.85 -11.95 5.63
CA ALA A 97 -25.28 -11.99 4.23
C ALA A 97 -24.09 -11.86 3.27
N LEU A 98 -23.16 -10.94 3.54
CA LEU A 98 -21.94 -10.81 2.73
C LEU A 98 -20.99 -11.99 2.93
N CYS A 99 -20.83 -12.47 4.17
CA CYS A 99 -20.01 -13.66 4.44
C CYS A 99 -20.55 -14.88 3.69
N ASP A 100 -21.83 -15.17 3.78
CA ASP A 100 -22.47 -16.32 3.11
C ASP A 100 -22.35 -16.21 1.57
N ALA A 101 -22.41 -15.02 1.02
CA ALA A 101 -22.35 -14.80 -0.43
C ALA A 101 -20.92 -14.83 -1.01
N TYR A 102 -19.93 -14.38 -0.24
CA TYR A 102 -18.60 -14.10 -0.79
C TYR A 102 -17.42 -14.79 -0.09
N MET A 103 -17.51 -15.07 1.22
CA MET A 103 -16.38 -15.60 1.99
C MET A 103 -16.02 -17.02 1.54
N GLY A 104 -14.81 -17.21 1.07
CA GLY A 104 -14.31 -18.50 0.58
C GLY A 104 -15.02 -19.02 -0.67
N LYS A 105 -15.55 -18.15 -1.54
CA LYS A 105 -16.40 -18.53 -2.69
C LYS A 105 -15.76 -18.35 -4.06
N TYR A 106 -14.60 -17.72 -4.16
CA TYR A 106 -14.00 -17.35 -5.44
C TYR A 106 -12.58 -17.86 -5.57
N PRO A 107 -12.14 -18.29 -6.76
CA PRO A 107 -10.71 -18.39 -7.03
C PRO A 107 -10.10 -16.99 -7.03
N VAL A 108 -8.92 -16.82 -6.43
CA VAL A 108 -8.23 -15.54 -6.29
C VAL A 108 -6.84 -15.67 -6.89
N ILE A 109 -6.49 -14.79 -7.83
CA ILE A 109 -5.11 -14.57 -8.28
C ILE A 109 -4.57 -13.38 -7.48
N SER A 110 -3.46 -13.56 -6.78
CA SER A 110 -2.89 -12.52 -5.92
C SER A 110 -1.40 -12.38 -6.13
N ILE A 111 -0.98 -11.33 -6.81
CA ILE A 111 0.43 -11.05 -7.08
C ILE A 111 0.88 -9.74 -6.43
N SER A 112 2.14 -9.69 -6.01
CA SER A 112 2.80 -8.45 -5.61
C SER A 112 3.96 -8.15 -6.56
N LEU A 113 3.94 -6.95 -7.14
CA LEU A 113 5.00 -6.47 -8.04
C LEU A 113 6.16 -5.80 -7.28
N LYS A 114 6.12 -5.79 -5.94
CA LYS A 114 7.20 -5.28 -5.06
C LYS A 114 8.58 -5.85 -5.40
N GLY A 115 8.62 -7.12 -5.84
CA GLY A 115 9.85 -7.82 -6.19
C GLY A 115 10.41 -7.49 -7.59
N VAL A 116 9.70 -6.74 -8.43
CA VAL A 116 10.18 -6.36 -9.77
C VAL A 116 11.06 -5.12 -9.65
N ASN A 117 12.22 -5.29 -9.02
CA ASN A 117 13.23 -4.28 -8.82
C ASN A 117 14.53 -4.75 -9.49
N ALA A 118 14.82 -4.21 -10.67
CA ALA A 118 15.94 -4.63 -11.50
C ALA A 118 16.61 -3.44 -12.17
N ASP A 119 17.85 -3.64 -12.58
CA ASP A 119 18.73 -2.67 -13.24
C ASP A 119 18.54 -2.65 -14.77
N SER A 120 17.85 -3.63 -15.33
CA SER A 120 17.61 -3.76 -16.77
C SER A 120 16.22 -4.32 -17.06
N TYR A 121 15.72 -4.08 -18.29
CA TYR A 121 14.44 -4.58 -18.77
C TYR A 121 14.38 -6.11 -18.74
N GLU A 122 15.45 -6.77 -19.20
CA GLU A 122 15.52 -8.24 -19.26
C GLU A 122 15.40 -8.86 -17.87
N ASN A 123 16.08 -8.29 -16.88
CA ASN A 123 16.02 -8.75 -15.50
C ASN A 123 14.64 -8.49 -14.90
N ALA A 124 14.05 -7.31 -15.11
CA ALA A 124 12.70 -6.97 -14.66
C ALA A 124 11.64 -7.89 -15.26
N ARG A 125 11.72 -8.16 -16.58
CA ARG A 125 10.85 -9.12 -17.27
C ARG A 125 10.99 -10.53 -16.70
N SER A 126 12.21 -10.95 -16.40
CA SER A 126 12.47 -12.26 -15.79
C SER A 126 11.84 -12.39 -14.40
N LEU A 127 11.95 -11.34 -13.58
CA LEU A 127 11.29 -11.30 -12.27
C LEU A 127 9.76 -11.34 -12.39
N LEU A 128 9.19 -10.60 -13.33
CA LEU A 128 7.74 -10.62 -13.58
C LEU A 128 7.24 -12.00 -14.01
N LYS A 129 7.98 -12.67 -14.92
CA LYS A 129 7.69 -14.06 -15.30
C LYS A 129 7.68 -14.99 -14.10
N ARG A 130 8.67 -14.84 -13.22
CA ARG A 130 8.77 -15.65 -12.01
C ARG A 130 7.58 -15.45 -11.08
N ILE A 131 7.13 -14.22 -10.88
CA ILE A 131 5.96 -13.90 -10.06
C ILE A 131 4.72 -14.60 -10.62
N VAL A 132 4.47 -14.46 -11.92
CA VAL A 132 3.33 -15.12 -12.59
C VAL A 132 3.42 -16.64 -12.50
N MET A 133 4.61 -17.20 -12.73
CA MET A 133 4.84 -18.63 -12.62
C MET A 133 4.59 -19.17 -11.20
N GLU A 134 5.04 -18.44 -10.17
CA GLU A 134 4.84 -18.82 -8.76
C GLU A 134 3.35 -18.76 -8.41
N GLU A 135 2.64 -17.73 -8.84
CA GLU A 135 1.20 -17.64 -8.66
C GLU A 135 0.45 -18.78 -9.38
N ALA A 136 0.79 -19.05 -10.63
CA ALA A 136 0.19 -20.17 -11.35
C ALA A 136 0.40 -21.51 -10.62
N LYS A 137 1.58 -21.75 -10.04
CA LYS A 137 1.88 -22.97 -9.26
C LYS A 137 1.03 -23.12 -8.00
N MET A 138 0.57 -22.02 -7.39
CA MET A 138 -0.34 -22.10 -6.25
C MET A 138 -1.69 -22.72 -6.64
N HIS A 139 -2.08 -22.58 -7.88
CA HIS A 139 -3.32 -23.14 -8.44
C HIS A 139 -3.17 -24.53 -9.03
N ARG A 140 -2.12 -25.27 -8.67
CA ARG A 140 -1.81 -26.60 -9.22
C ARG A 140 -2.96 -27.60 -9.13
N ILE A 141 -3.88 -27.40 -8.21
CA ILE A 141 -5.06 -28.25 -8.02
C ILE A 141 -5.91 -28.38 -9.30
N ILE A 142 -5.90 -27.39 -10.20
CA ILE A 142 -6.67 -27.41 -11.44
C ILE A 142 -6.21 -28.51 -12.42
N MET A 143 -4.99 -29.02 -12.26
CA MET A 143 -4.50 -30.15 -13.01
C MET A 143 -5.13 -31.50 -12.61
N SER A 144 -5.81 -31.52 -11.46
CA SER A 144 -6.47 -32.68 -10.92
C SER A 144 -7.88 -32.82 -11.49
N GLY A 145 -8.26 -34.05 -11.90
CA GLY A 145 -9.60 -34.32 -12.40
C GLY A 145 -9.77 -34.07 -13.90
N ASN A 146 -11.05 -34.03 -14.35
CA ASN A 146 -11.42 -34.04 -15.76
C ASN A 146 -12.09 -32.73 -16.22
N ARG A 147 -12.02 -31.66 -15.45
CA ARG A 147 -12.65 -30.36 -15.80
C ARG A 147 -11.90 -29.60 -16.88
N LEU A 148 -10.58 -29.79 -16.94
CA LEU A 148 -9.70 -29.24 -17.97
C LEU A 148 -9.38 -30.34 -19.00
N ASP A 149 -9.48 -30.01 -20.29
CA ASP A 149 -9.04 -30.84 -21.36
C ASP A 149 -7.51 -30.81 -21.57
N ASP A 150 -6.99 -31.55 -22.54
CA ASP A 150 -5.55 -31.63 -22.76
C ASP A 150 -4.95 -30.31 -23.29
N ILE A 151 -5.74 -29.48 -23.98
CA ILE A 151 -5.31 -28.16 -24.46
C ILE A 151 -5.18 -27.22 -23.28
N ASP A 152 -6.19 -27.15 -22.40
CA ASP A 152 -6.16 -26.36 -21.18
C ASP A 152 -4.95 -26.71 -20.29
N LYS A 153 -4.69 -28.03 -20.16
CA LYS A 153 -3.54 -28.50 -19.37
C LYS A 153 -2.21 -28.10 -19.99
N ALA A 154 -2.11 -28.12 -21.33
CA ALA A 154 -0.91 -27.66 -22.04
C ALA A 154 -0.73 -26.14 -21.87
N GLU A 155 -1.81 -25.35 -21.95
CA GLU A 155 -1.76 -23.91 -21.67
C GLU A 155 -1.32 -23.63 -20.23
N TYR A 156 -1.88 -24.34 -19.23
CA TYR A 156 -1.43 -24.19 -17.85
C TYR A 156 0.05 -24.55 -17.68
N MET A 157 0.52 -25.62 -18.32
CA MET A 157 1.93 -26.02 -18.26
C MET A 157 2.85 -24.95 -18.83
N SER A 158 2.44 -24.21 -19.86
CA SER A 158 3.22 -23.09 -20.40
C SER A 158 3.43 -21.96 -19.37
N LEU A 159 2.50 -21.79 -18.41
CA LEU A 159 2.62 -20.81 -17.34
C LEU A 159 3.56 -21.26 -16.21
N VAL A 160 3.66 -22.56 -15.94
CA VAL A 160 4.40 -23.08 -14.77
C VAL A 160 5.81 -23.57 -15.09
N THR A 161 6.16 -23.81 -16.35
CA THR A 161 7.50 -24.29 -16.76
C THR A 161 8.56 -23.20 -16.83
N GLY A 162 8.14 -21.93 -16.81
CA GLY A 162 9.07 -20.78 -16.86
C GLY A 162 9.60 -20.46 -18.27
N GLU A 163 9.23 -21.21 -19.28
CA GLU A 163 9.60 -20.99 -20.70
C GLU A 163 8.65 -19.99 -21.40
N MET A 164 8.09 -19.05 -20.65
CA MET A 164 7.19 -18.04 -21.22
C MET A 164 7.95 -17.10 -22.16
N GLY A 165 7.54 -17.06 -23.43
CA GLY A 165 7.84 -15.94 -24.32
C GLY A 165 7.18 -14.65 -23.83
N GLU A 166 7.45 -13.53 -24.49
CA GLU A 166 6.81 -12.26 -24.13
C GLU A 166 5.29 -12.30 -24.39
N ASP A 167 4.89 -12.87 -25.51
CA ASP A 167 3.46 -13.08 -25.85
C ASP A 167 2.75 -13.92 -24.79
N THR A 168 3.37 -15.02 -24.35
CA THR A 168 2.80 -15.85 -23.28
C THR A 168 2.69 -15.07 -21.97
N LEU A 169 3.69 -14.24 -21.64
CA LEU A 169 3.68 -13.43 -20.42
C LEU A 169 2.54 -12.41 -20.41
N VAL A 170 2.34 -11.67 -21.50
CA VAL A 170 1.28 -10.63 -21.55
C VAL A 170 -0.13 -11.21 -21.51
N TYR A 171 -0.34 -12.46 -21.92
CA TYR A 171 -1.60 -13.19 -21.83
C TYR A 171 -1.73 -14.06 -20.58
N SER A 172 -0.66 -14.28 -19.84
CA SER A 172 -0.56 -15.28 -18.77
C SER A 172 -1.66 -15.20 -17.72
N MET A 173 -1.91 -14.00 -17.20
CA MET A 173 -2.95 -13.80 -16.18
C MET A 173 -4.36 -13.99 -16.74
N LYS A 174 -4.63 -13.56 -17.97
CA LYS A 174 -5.90 -13.82 -18.65
C LYS A 174 -6.13 -15.33 -18.86
N THR A 175 -5.12 -16.02 -19.33
CA THR A 175 -5.16 -17.49 -19.48
C THR A 175 -5.42 -18.16 -18.13
N LEU A 176 -4.70 -17.76 -17.08
CA LEU A 176 -4.91 -18.33 -15.74
C LEU A 176 -6.34 -18.05 -15.22
N THR A 177 -6.91 -16.86 -15.45
CA THR A 177 -8.31 -16.58 -15.06
C THR A 177 -9.29 -17.46 -15.79
N ALA A 178 -9.10 -17.71 -17.09
CA ALA A 178 -9.97 -18.57 -17.88
C ALA A 178 -9.93 -20.03 -17.41
N LEU A 179 -8.73 -20.55 -17.13
CA LEU A 179 -8.54 -21.92 -16.62
C LEU A 179 -9.16 -22.11 -15.23
N LEU A 180 -9.00 -21.11 -14.35
CA LEU A 180 -9.60 -21.12 -13.02
C LEU A 180 -11.13 -21.04 -13.08
N GLU A 181 -11.70 -20.19 -13.94
CA GLU A 181 -13.16 -20.12 -14.14
C GLU A 181 -13.70 -21.46 -14.66
N LYS A 182 -13.03 -22.08 -15.65
CA LYS A 182 -13.42 -23.38 -16.19
C LYS A 182 -13.39 -24.48 -15.12
N TYR A 183 -12.39 -24.45 -14.24
CA TYR A 183 -12.23 -25.43 -13.18
C TYR A 183 -13.23 -25.25 -12.03
N TYR A 184 -13.40 -24.03 -11.52
CA TYR A 184 -14.23 -23.75 -10.35
C TYR A 184 -15.67 -23.39 -10.69
N GLU A 185 -16.01 -23.15 -11.96
CA GLU A 185 -17.30 -22.63 -12.43
C GLU A 185 -17.67 -21.30 -11.74
N LYS A 186 -16.64 -20.50 -11.44
CA LYS A 186 -16.72 -19.22 -10.75
C LYS A 186 -15.75 -18.22 -11.38
N LYS A 187 -16.21 -16.99 -11.58
CA LYS A 187 -15.33 -15.90 -11.99
C LYS A 187 -14.23 -15.67 -10.97
N VAL A 188 -13.13 -15.13 -11.44
CA VAL A 188 -11.88 -14.96 -10.67
C VAL A 188 -11.77 -13.54 -10.13
N ILE A 189 -11.32 -13.40 -8.91
CA ILE A 189 -10.91 -12.10 -8.33
C ILE A 189 -9.40 -11.95 -8.53
N VAL A 190 -8.97 -10.77 -8.99
CA VAL A 190 -7.55 -10.48 -9.24
C VAL A 190 -7.09 -9.37 -8.29
N LEU A 191 -6.04 -9.67 -7.53
CA LEU A 191 -5.41 -8.77 -6.57
C LEU A 191 -3.98 -8.48 -7.02
N ILE A 192 -3.63 -7.20 -7.24
CA ILE A 192 -2.30 -6.78 -7.67
C ILE A 192 -1.77 -5.72 -6.70
N ASP A 193 -0.78 -6.10 -5.90
CA ASP A 193 -0.16 -5.20 -4.93
C ASP A 193 1.10 -4.53 -5.52
N GLU A 194 1.33 -3.26 -5.16
CA GLU A 194 2.49 -2.46 -5.54
C GLU A 194 2.69 -2.41 -7.07
N TYR A 195 1.60 -2.15 -7.82
CA TYR A 195 1.58 -2.17 -9.30
C TYR A 195 2.55 -1.18 -9.95
N ASP A 196 2.90 -0.13 -9.25
CA ASP A 196 3.72 0.99 -9.70
C ASP A 196 5.23 0.77 -9.50
N VAL A 197 5.66 -0.20 -8.69
CA VAL A 197 7.08 -0.46 -8.42
C VAL A 197 7.91 -0.78 -9.67
N PRO A 198 7.45 -1.64 -10.61
CA PRO A 198 8.21 -1.90 -11.83
C PRO A 198 8.48 -0.65 -12.66
N LEU A 199 7.52 0.27 -12.67
CA LEU A 199 7.60 1.52 -13.43
C LEU A 199 8.55 2.53 -12.78
N ALA A 200 8.48 2.66 -11.44
CA ALA A 200 9.40 3.47 -10.68
C ALA A 200 10.85 3.04 -10.94
N LYS A 201 11.12 1.74 -10.85
CA LYS A 201 12.46 1.18 -11.06
C LYS A 201 12.92 1.28 -12.51
N ALA A 202 12.02 1.11 -13.45
CA ALA A 202 12.33 1.29 -14.87
C ALA A 202 12.67 2.76 -15.21
N ASN A 203 11.99 3.72 -14.58
CA ASN A 203 12.31 5.15 -14.73
C ASN A 203 13.69 5.47 -14.14
N GLU A 204 14.00 4.98 -12.93
CA GLU A 204 15.30 5.15 -12.28
C GLU A 204 16.47 4.58 -13.14
N ASN A 205 16.23 3.47 -13.84
CA ASN A 205 17.28 2.73 -14.57
C ASN A 205 17.21 2.87 -16.10
N GLY A 206 16.34 3.75 -16.62
CA GLY A 206 16.34 4.16 -18.03
C GLY A 206 15.70 3.19 -19.04
N TYR A 207 14.89 2.22 -18.58
CA TYR A 207 14.14 1.29 -19.45
C TYR A 207 12.61 1.44 -19.33
N TYR A 208 12.18 2.64 -18.98
CA TYR A 208 10.80 2.97 -18.65
C TYR A 208 9.78 2.62 -19.75
N ASP A 209 10.01 3.05 -21.00
CA ASP A 209 9.06 2.84 -22.10
C ASP A 209 8.81 1.36 -22.39
N GLN A 210 9.83 0.52 -22.28
CA GLN A 210 9.72 -0.92 -22.46
C GLN A 210 8.88 -1.54 -21.35
N MET A 211 9.09 -1.13 -20.09
CA MET A 211 8.34 -1.63 -18.95
C MET A 211 6.88 -1.18 -18.99
N VAL A 212 6.61 0.08 -19.36
CA VAL A 212 5.24 0.59 -19.55
C VAL A 212 4.49 -0.25 -20.55
N LEU A 213 5.10 -0.57 -21.71
CA LEU A 213 4.46 -1.37 -22.75
C LEU A 213 4.13 -2.79 -22.24
N LEU A 214 5.08 -3.42 -21.55
CA LEU A 214 4.90 -4.78 -21.01
C LEU A 214 3.77 -4.82 -19.95
N VAL A 215 3.81 -3.92 -18.97
CA VAL A 215 2.81 -3.87 -17.87
C VAL A 215 1.44 -3.49 -18.41
N ARG A 216 1.36 -2.56 -19.37
CA ARG A 216 0.13 -2.20 -20.06
C ARG A 216 -0.51 -3.42 -20.71
N ASN A 217 0.23 -4.11 -21.56
CA ASN A 217 -0.29 -5.28 -22.28
C ASN A 217 -0.76 -6.37 -21.32
N LEU A 218 -0.01 -6.62 -20.24
CA LEU A 218 -0.40 -7.58 -19.20
C LEU A 218 -1.73 -7.16 -18.53
N PHE A 219 -1.86 -5.89 -18.12
CA PHE A 219 -3.04 -5.39 -17.43
C PHE A 219 -4.25 -5.25 -18.36
N GLU A 220 -4.08 -4.77 -19.60
CA GLU A 220 -5.17 -4.71 -20.56
C GLU A 220 -5.78 -6.09 -20.79
N ASN A 221 -4.97 -7.13 -20.91
CA ASN A 221 -5.46 -8.50 -21.12
C ASN A 221 -6.25 -9.02 -19.92
N VAL A 222 -5.79 -8.80 -18.69
CA VAL A 222 -6.45 -9.36 -17.50
C VAL A 222 -7.59 -8.50 -16.96
N LEU A 223 -7.49 -7.16 -17.10
CA LEU A 223 -8.43 -6.21 -16.48
C LEU A 223 -9.50 -5.68 -17.44
N LYS A 224 -9.27 -5.80 -18.77
CA LYS A 224 -10.19 -5.32 -19.79
C LYS A 224 -10.62 -6.50 -20.67
N THR A 225 -11.90 -6.52 -21.04
CA THR A 225 -12.44 -7.57 -21.92
C THR A 225 -12.12 -9.00 -21.48
N ASN A 226 -12.04 -9.22 -20.19
CA ASN A 226 -11.83 -10.52 -19.58
C ASN A 226 -13.15 -11.03 -18.97
N SER A 227 -13.85 -11.91 -19.67
CA SER A 227 -15.13 -12.47 -19.22
C SER A 227 -15.02 -13.29 -17.94
N SER A 228 -13.83 -13.80 -17.65
CA SER A 228 -13.54 -14.60 -16.45
C SER A 228 -13.30 -13.75 -15.20
N LEU A 229 -13.13 -12.43 -15.35
CA LEU A 229 -12.91 -11.52 -14.22
C LEU A 229 -14.21 -11.29 -13.45
N LYS A 230 -14.18 -11.42 -12.11
CA LYS A 230 -15.23 -10.98 -11.21
C LYS A 230 -15.11 -9.48 -10.93
N PHE A 231 -13.99 -9.10 -10.38
CA PHE A 231 -13.45 -7.75 -10.22
C PHE A 231 -11.96 -7.83 -9.88
N ALA A 232 -11.27 -6.70 -9.96
CA ALA A 232 -9.88 -6.58 -9.54
C ALA A 232 -9.68 -5.47 -8.50
N VAL A 233 -8.66 -5.66 -7.65
CA VAL A 233 -8.16 -4.63 -6.72
C VAL A 233 -6.67 -4.46 -6.97
N LEU A 234 -6.27 -3.21 -7.19
CA LEU A 234 -4.87 -2.82 -7.34
C LEU A 234 -4.48 -1.86 -6.22
N THR A 235 -3.24 -1.97 -5.74
CA THR A 235 -2.66 -1.00 -4.81
C THR A 235 -1.33 -0.47 -5.30
N GLY A 236 -1.06 0.81 -5.01
CA GLY A 236 0.19 1.49 -5.32
C GLY A 236 0.37 2.76 -4.52
N CYS A 237 1.49 3.45 -4.72
CA CYS A 237 1.75 4.74 -4.08
C CYS A 237 1.25 5.91 -4.94
N LEU A 238 1.41 5.82 -6.25
CA LEU A 238 1.05 6.88 -7.19
C LEU A 238 -0.12 6.45 -8.06
N ARG A 239 -0.96 7.42 -8.44
CA ARG A 239 -1.96 7.25 -9.48
C ARG A 239 -1.31 7.45 -10.84
N VAL A 240 -0.84 6.38 -11.46
CA VAL A 240 -0.21 6.43 -12.80
C VAL A 240 -1.31 6.42 -13.89
N ALA A 241 -2.31 7.32 -13.77
CA ALA A 241 -3.52 7.27 -14.58
C ALA A 241 -3.35 7.78 -16.03
N LYS A 242 -2.44 8.72 -16.26
CA LYS A 242 -2.13 9.23 -17.60
C LYS A 242 -1.05 8.42 -18.31
N GLU A 243 -0.35 7.62 -17.56
CA GLU A 243 0.52 6.68 -18.21
C GLU A 243 -0.35 5.71 -18.96
N SER A 244 -0.02 5.58 -20.14
CA SER A 244 -0.55 4.68 -21.12
C SER A 244 -0.85 3.24 -20.65
N ILE A 245 -0.59 2.89 -19.38
CA ILE A 245 -0.96 1.60 -18.77
C ILE A 245 -2.47 1.46 -18.60
N PHE A 246 -3.14 2.56 -18.26
CA PHE A 246 -4.59 2.56 -18.05
C PHE A 246 -5.36 3.34 -19.11
N THR A 247 -4.71 3.85 -20.15
CA THR A 247 -5.33 4.71 -21.18
C THR A 247 -6.47 4.02 -21.92
N GLY A 248 -6.45 2.71 -22.01
CA GLY A 248 -7.50 1.91 -22.65
C GLY A 248 -8.58 1.40 -21.71
N LEU A 249 -8.44 1.58 -20.39
CA LEU A 249 -9.31 0.98 -19.38
C LEU A 249 -10.36 1.99 -18.91
N ASN A 250 -11.60 1.84 -19.40
CA ASN A 250 -12.73 2.71 -19.01
C ASN A 250 -13.47 2.21 -17.76
N ASN A 251 -13.05 1.07 -17.19
CA ASN A 251 -13.70 0.36 -16.10
C ASN A 251 -12.98 0.54 -14.74
N PHE A 252 -12.11 1.55 -14.64
CA PHE A 252 -11.35 1.87 -13.44
C PHE A 252 -12.11 2.80 -12.49
N LYS A 253 -12.21 2.37 -11.23
CA LYS A 253 -12.57 3.21 -10.10
C LYS A 253 -11.29 3.48 -9.28
N THR A 254 -10.83 4.73 -9.29
CA THR A 254 -9.66 5.13 -8.50
C THR A 254 -10.10 5.71 -7.17
N ASN A 255 -9.44 5.29 -6.10
CA ASN A 255 -9.65 5.77 -4.74
C ASN A 255 -8.32 6.26 -4.18
N SER A 256 -8.10 7.57 -4.25
CA SER A 256 -6.89 8.26 -3.81
C SER A 256 -6.99 8.74 -2.35
N ILE A 257 -5.95 9.41 -1.87
CA ILE A 257 -5.97 10.07 -0.55
C ILE A 257 -6.87 11.31 -0.51
N LEU A 258 -7.40 11.76 -1.65
CA LEU A 258 -8.32 12.91 -1.73
C LEU A 258 -9.79 12.49 -1.73
N ASP A 259 -10.08 11.19 -1.90
CA ASP A 259 -11.43 10.66 -1.96
C ASP A 259 -11.96 10.32 -0.57
N GLU A 260 -13.26 10.59 -0.33
CA GLU A 260 -13.93 10.31 0.95
C GLU A 260 -14.26 8.82 1.12
N GLU A 261 -14.38 8.08 0.00
CA GLU A 261 -14.56 6.64 0.07
C GLU A 261 -13.26 5.96 0.54
N TYR A 262 -13.37 5.04 1.48
CA TYR A 262 -12.25 4.26 2.04
C TYR A 262 -11.19 5.09 2.78
N ASP A 263 -11.54 6.26 3.29
CA ASP A 263 -10.61 7.18 3.95
C ASP A 263 -10.12 6.67 5.32
N GLU A 264 -10.91 5.84 6.03
CA GLU A 264 -10.54 5.21 7.30
C GLU A 264 -9.98 3.78 7.15
N THR A 265 -10.01 3.21 5.95
CA THR A 265 -9.63 1.81 5.74
C THR A 265 -8.13 1.58 5.61
N PHE A 266 -7.38 2.65 5.39
CA PHE A 266 -5.91 2.65 5.34
C PHE A 266 -5.38 3.65 6.36
N GLY A 267 -4.42 3.23 7.17
CA GLY A 267 -3.99 4.01 8.33
C GLY A 267 -4.76 3.63 9.60
N PHE A 268 -4.41 4.22 10.72
CA PHE A 268 -5.15 4.08 11.98
C PHE A 268 -5.88 5.38 12.29
N VAL A 269 -7.15 5.29 12.69
CA VAL A 269 -7.89 6.43 13.19
C VAL A 269 -7.62 6.64 14.68
N ASP A 270 -7.94 7.81 15.20
CA ASP A 270 -7.59 8.26 16.55
C ASP A 270 -8.09 7.28 17.64
N ASP A 271 -9.30 6.78 17.51
CA ASP A 271 -9.88 5.84 18.49
C ASP A 271 -9.16 4.47 18.47
N GLU A 272 -8.72 3.99 17.31
CA GLU A 272 -7.94 2.75 17.19
C GLU A 272 -6.56 2.89 17.86
N VAL A 273 -5.94 4.07 17.74
CA VAL A 273 -4.66 4.37 18.41
C VAL A 273 -4.84 4.43 19.92
N LYS A 274 -5.89 5.10 20.41
CA LYS A 274 -6.22 5.13 21.83
C LYS A 274 -6.49 3.75 22.41
N GLU A 275 -7.25 2.92 21.68
CA GLU A 275 -7.53 1.55 22.08
C GLU A 275 -6.24 0.72 22.17
N MET A 276 -5.34 0.84 21.19
CA MET A 276 -4.04 0.18 21.20
C MET A 276 -3.19 0.63 22.38
N LEU A 277 -3.05 1.94 22.61
CA LEU A 277 -2.28 2.47 23.73
C LEU A 277 -2.84 2.02 25.06
N HIS A 278 -4.19 2.04 25.23
CA HIS A 278 -4.87 1.55 26.41
C HIS A 278 -4.59 0.05 26.67
N TYR A 279 -4.72 -0.77 25.63
CA TYR A 279 -4.43 -2.20 25.73
C TYR A 279 -3.02 -2.51 26.24
N TYR A 280 -2.02 -1.72 25.82
CA TYR A 280 -0.62 -1.89 26.23
C TYR A 280 -0.23 -1.09 27.48
N GLY A 281 -1.18 -0.43 28.16
CA GLY A 281 -0.94 0.40 29.36
C GLY A 281 -0.12 1.64 29.07
N GLN A 282 -0.24 2.19 27.87
CA GLN A 282 0.52 3.35 27.37
C GLN A 282 -0.35 4.61 27.20
N ASP A 283 -1.47 4.72 27.91
CA ASP A 283 -2.40 5.86 27.81
C ASP A 283 -1.72 7.22 27.98
N THR A 284 -0.74 7.29 28.85
CA THR A 284 0.02 8.53 29.11
C THR A 284 0.87 8.98 27.94
N HIS A 285 1.09 8.12 26.96
CA HIS A 285 1.88 8.40 25.75
C HIS A 285 1.04 8.98 24.60
N TYR A 286 -0.28 9.08 24.75
CA TYR A 286 -1.18 9.48 23.67
C TYR A 286 -0.80 10.82 23.02
N GLU A 287 -0.55 11.87 23.80
CA GLU A 287 -0.18 13.19 23.27
C GLU A 287 1.16 13.14 22.50
N THR A 288 2.10 12.32 22.96
CA THR A 288 3.37 12.11 22.28
C THR A 288 3.18 11.39 20.94
N VAL A 289 2.40 10.31 20.93
CA VAL A 289 2.10 9.55 19.70
C VAL A 289 1.35 10.43 18.70
N LYS A 290 0.43 11.26 19.19
CA LYS A 290 -0.32 12.20 18.36
C LYS A 290 0.60 13.25 17.73
N GLU A 291 1.45 13.89 18.51
CA GLU A 291 2.40 14.90 17.99
C GLU A 291 3.35 14.33 16.94
N TRP A 292 3.80 13.09 17.14
CA TRP A 292 4.85 12.48 16.34
C TRP A 292 4.36 11.79 15.08
N TYR A 293 3.18 11.13 15.10
CA TYR A 293 2.77 10.17 14.07
C TYR A 293 1.37 10.39 13.48
N ASP A 294 0.59 11.36 14.03
CA ASP A 294 -0.70 11.78 13.50
C ASP A 294 -0.53 12.77 12.33
N GLY A 295 -1.64 13.29 11.85
CA GLY A 295 -1.74 14.48 11.00
C GLY A 295 -1.86 14.23 9.52
N TYR A 296 -1.86 12.99 9.06
CA TYR A 296 -2.27 12.66 7.71
C TYR A 296 -3.78 12.80 7.56
N ARG A 297 -4.20 13.34 6.43
CA ARG A 297 -5.62 13.45 6.11
C ARG A 297 -5.92 12.74 4.80
N PHE A 298 -6.77 11.72 4.88
CA PHE A 298 -7.32 11.03 3.73
C PHE A 298 -8.81 11.37 3.64
N GLY A 299 -9.29 11.90 2.51
CA GLY A 299 -10.66 12.37 2.40
C GLY A 299 -11.06 13.29 3.54
N ASN A 300 -11.93 12.81 4.41
CA ASN A 300 -12.39 13.52 5.61
C ASN A 300 -11.80 12.96 6.92
N ALA A 301 -11.06 11.84 6.87
CA ALA A 301 -10.48 11.19 8.04
C ALA A 301 -9.06 11.69 8.35
N ASP A 302 -8.77 11.96 9.60
CA ASP A 302 -7.41 12.14 10.10
C ASP A 302 -6.87 10.75 10.52
N VAL A 303 -5.68 10.40 10.04
CA VAL A 303 -5.11 9.06 10.24
C VAL A 303 -3.63 9.12 10.61
N TYR A 304 -3.21 8.13 11.41
CA TYR A 304 -1.83 7.86 11.77
C TYR A 304 -1.20 6.86 10.81
N CYS A 305 0.11 6.92 10.64
CA CYS A 305 0.85 5.86 9.96
C CYS A 305 0.93 4.60 10.85
N PRO A 306 0.34 3.45 10.43
CA PRO A 306 0.32 2.24 11.26
C PRO A 306 1.69 1.72 11.66
N TRP A 307 2.65 1.82 10.74
CA TRP A 307 4.03 1.38 10.99
C TRP A 307 4.66 2.10 12.16
N ASP A 308 4.47 3.40 12.24
CA ASP A 308 5.10 4.24 13.27
C ASP A 308 4.47 3.97 14.64
N VAL A 309 3.15 3.90 14.71
CA VAL A 309 2.42 3.61 15.95
C VAL A 309 2.77 2.22 16.48
N ILE A 310 2.79 1.19 15.62
CA ILE A 310 3.12 -0.18 16.01
C ILE A 310 4.56 -0.27 16.55
N ASN A 311 5.53 0.35 15.86
CA ASN A 311 6.92 0.34 16.29
C ASN A 311 7.11 1.12 17.60
N TYR A 312 6.45 2.27 17.74
CA TYR A 312 6.45 3.03 18.98
C TYR A 312 5.93 2.20 20.15
N CYS A 313 4.75 1.60 20.01
CA CYS A 313 4.14 0.77 21.05
C CYS A 313 5.04 -0.42 21.42
N ASP A 314 5.66 -1.09 20.44
CA ASP A 314 6.55 -2.23 20.72
C ASP A 314 7.82 -1.81 21.45
N ALA A 315 8.43 -0.68 21.07
CA ALA A 315 9.60 -0.13 21.75
C ALA A 315 9.29 0.27 23.20
N HIS A 316 8.19 0.98 23.42
CA HIS A 316 7.80 1.51 24.74
C HIS A 316 7.25 0.43 25.68
N ARG A 317 6.72 -0.67 25.14
CA ARG A 317 6.39 -1.84 25.95
C ARG A 317 7.63 -2.43 26.63
N ARG A 318 8.78 -2.39 25.98
CA ARG A 318 10.06 -2.90 26.50
C ARG A 318 10.77 -1.88 27.39
N ASN A 319 10.68 -0.61 27.04
CA ASN A 319 11.25 0.48 27.82
C ASN A 319 10.42 1.75 27.69
N PRO A 320 9.54 2.05 28.66
CA PRO A 320 8.63 3.21 28.60
C PRO A 320 9.31 4.59 28.56
N MET A 321 10.60 4.64 28.85
CA MET A 321 11.36 5.91 28.92
C MET A 321 12.12 6.23 27.62
N LEU A 322 11.94 5.43 26.57
CA LEU A 322 12.57 5.71 25.28
C LEU A 322 12.01 7.01 24.69
N PRO A 323 12.82 7.85 24.02
CA PRO A 323 12.31 8.93 23.22
C PRO A 323 11.62 8.36 21.97
N PRO A 324 10.66 9.10 21.36
CA PRO A 324 10.14 8.76 20.03
C PRO A 324 11.23 8.80 18.97
N GLU A 325 11.12 7.92 17.98
CA GLU A 325 12.09 7.78 16.88
C GLU A 325 11.43 8.01 15.52
N ASN A 326 12.26 8.26 14.50
CA ASN A 326 11.82 8.36 13.10
C ASN A 326 11.75 6.95 12.49
N TYR A 327 10.61 6.26 12.62
CA TYR A 327 10.42 4.89 12.11
C TYR A 327 10.21 4.84 10.60
N TRP A 328 9.61 5.87 10.03
CA TRP A 328 9.28 5.94 8.61
C TRP A 328 10.52 6.04 7.70
N THR A 329 11.55 6.78 8.14
CA THR A 329 12.79 7.06 7.39
C THR A 329 13.57 5.82 7.01
N ASN A 330 13.63 4.83 7.89
CA ASN A 330 14.48 3.64 7.72
C ASN A 330 13.97 2.67 6.64
N THR A 331 12.93 3.03 5.89
CA THR A 331 12.18 2.09 5.06
C THR A 331 11.97 2.52 3.61
N SER A 332 12.28 3.76 3.25
CA SER A 332 12.15 4.28 1.88
C SER A 332 13.35 5.14 1.51
N GLY A 333 13.84 5.00 0.26
CA GLY A 333 14.76 5.99 -0.28
C GLY A 333 14.10 7.36 -0.26
N ASN A 334 14.78 8.36 0.30
CA ASN A 334 14.29 9.74 0.35
C ASN A 334 14.53 10.48 -0.99
N ASP A 335 14.59 9.74 -2.11
CA ASP A 335 15.00 10.28 -3.41
C ASP A 335 14.07 11.41 -3.86
N VAL A 336 12.75 11.26 -3.68
CA VAL A 336 11.77 12.29 -4.01
C VAL A 336 12.03 13.58 -3.21
N LEU A 337 12.23 13.42 -1.90
CA LEU A 337 12.52 14.55 -1.01
C LEU A 337 13.85 15.19 -1.34
N LYS A 338 14.89 14.40 -1.61
CA LYS A 338 16.21 14.88 -2.01
C LYS A 338 16.14 15.69 -3.31
N HIS A 339 15.49 15.15 -4.36
CA HIS A 339 15.27 15.89 -5.61
C HIS A 339 14.50 17.19 -5.39
N PHE A 340 13.50 17.18 -4.52
CA PHE A 340 12.74 18.39 -4.19
C PHE A 340 13.64 19.45 -3.54
N ILE A 341 14.44 19.08 -2.52
CA ILE A 341 15.28 20.02 -1.79
C ILE A 341 16.40 20.55 -2.69
N GLU A 342 17.03 19.71 -3.53
CA GLU A 342 18.04 20.14 -4.52
C GLU A 342 17.43 21.13 -5.52
N SER A 343 16.23 20.84 -6.04
CA SER A 343 15.52 21.73 -6.98
C SER A 343 15.08 23.05 -6.32
N ALA A 344 14.61 23.00 -5.08
CA ALA A 344 14.23 24.19 -4.29
C ALA A 344 15.47 25.03 -3.94
N GLY A 345 16.59 24.41 -3.66
CA GLY A 345 17.87 25.08 -3.39
C GLY A 345 18.44 25.77 -4.64
N ALA A 346 18.31 25.17 -5.81
CA ALA A 346 18.69 25.76 -7.09
C ALA A 346 17.72 26.85 -7.56
N ALA A 347 16.44 26.76 -7.19
CA ALA A 347 15.43 27.77 -7.50
C ALA A 347 15.60 29.00 -6.63
N LYS A 348 15.97 30.13 -7.24
CA LYS A 348 15.92 31.43 -6.56
C LYS A 348 14.47 31.87 -6.43
N GLY A 349 13.89 31.88 -5.21
CA GLY A 349 12.58 32.49 -4.98
C GLY A 349 11.60 31.68 -4.12
N LEU A 350 10.30 31.69 -4.52
CA LEU A 350 9.14 31.23 -3.74
C LEU A 350 9.24 29.78 -3.21
N ALA A 351 9.85 28.86 -3.93
CA ALA A 351 9.93 27.45 -3.52
C ALA A 351 10.77 27.24 -2.25
N LYS A 352 11.88 27.98 -2.11
CA LYS A 352 12.72 27.96 -0.90
C LYS A 352 11.95 28.55 0.30
N THR A 353 11.28 29.67 0.09
CA THR A 353 10.48 30.32 1.12
C THR A 353 9.33 29.42 1.59
N ASP A 354 8.66 28.71 0.66
CA ASP A 354 7.57 27.78 1.00
C ASP A 354 8.09 26.54 1.75
N LEU A 355 9.29 26.04 1.42
CA LEU A 355 9.92 24.97 2.19
C LEU A 355 10.27 25.44 3.62
N GLU A 356 10.83 26.63 3.77
CA GLU A 356 11.12 27.22 5.09
C GLU A 356 9.83 27.36 5.92
N ARG A 357 8.75 27.83 5.32
CA ARG A 357 7.43 27.93 5.96
C ARG A 357 6.92 26.58 6.44
N LEU A 358 7.00 25.55 5.59
CA LEU A 358 6.58 24.18 5.95
C LEU A 358 7.38 23.59 7.11
N VAL A 359 8.72 23.79 7.12
CA VAL A 359 9.59 23.34 8.22
C VAL A 359 9.23 24.06 9.53
N ASN A 360 8.82 25.34 9.46
CA ASN A 360 8.34 26.11 10.60
C ASN A 360 6.91 25.74 11.04
N GLY A 361 6.25 24.79 10.34
CA GLY A 361 4.90 24.34 10.68
C GLY A 361 3.78 25.19 10.08
N GLU A 362 4.11 26.07 9.13
CA GLU A 362 3.13 26.87 8.40
C GLU A 362 2.49 26.07 7.25
N ILE A 363 1.40 26.61 6.72
CA ILE A 363 0.65 26.06 5.60
C ILE A 363 1.06 26.80 4.31
N VAL A 364 1.18 26.05 3.22
CA VAL A 364 1.36 26.58 1.87
C VAL A 364 0.22 26.16 0.96
N GLU A 365 -0.15 26.99 0.00
CA GLU A 365 -1.19 26.66 -0.98
C GLU A 365 -0.55 26.24 -2.31
N LYS A 366 -0.88 25.03 -2.79
CA LYS A 366 -0.34 24.46 -4.03
C LYS A 366 -1.43 23.77 -4.84
N ASP A 367 -1.27 23.80 -6.14
CA ASP A 367 -2.07 22.99 -7.05
C ASP A 367 -1.56 21.55 -7.05
N ILE A 368 -2.45 20.58 -6.83
CA ILE A 368 -2.12 19.16 -6.77
C ILE A 368 -2.64 18.45 -8.01
N ARG A 369 -1.75 17.72 -8.65
CA ARG A 369 -2.02 16.84 -9.78
C ARG A 369 -1.82 15.40 -9.35
N GLU A 370 -2.90 14.61 -9.34
CA GLU A 370 -2.84 13.18 -9.02
C GLU A 370 -2.47 12.31 -10.23
N ASP A 371 -2.52 12.90 -11.43
CA ASP A 371 -2.38 12.23 -12.72
C ASP A 371 -0.99 12.42 -13.35
N LEU A 372 0.05 12.45 -12.51
CA LEU A 372 1.44 12.56 -12.97
C LEU A 372 1.99 11.21 -13.44
N THR A 373 2.72 11.24 -14.56
CA THR A 373 3.52 10.11 -15.04
C THR A 373 4.89 10.10 -14.35
N TYR A 374 5.58 8.95 -14.31
CA TYR A 374 6.94 8.91 -13.74
C TYR A 374 7.90 9.86 -14.43
N ASN A 375 7.77 10.07 -15.75
CA ASN A 375 8.57 11.05 -16.50
C ASN A 375 8.25 12.50 -16.11
N GLU A 376 7.04 12.76 -15.60
CA GLU A 376 6.63 14.11 -15.20
C GLU A 376 6.93 14.42 -13.71
N LEU A 377 7.15 13.43 -12.86
CA LEU A 377 7.30 13.63 -11.40
C LEU A 377 8.32 14.72 -11.04
N TYR A 378 9.42 14.76 -11.78
CA TYR A 378 10.54 15.67 -11.53
C TYR A 378 10.66 16.79 -12.58
N ALA A 379 9.70 16.89 -13.52
CA ALA A 379 9.79 17.81 -14.65
C ALA A 379 9.57 19.29 -14.28
N SER A 380 8.90 19.56 -13.18
CA SER A 380 8.64 20.91 -12.68
C SER A 380 8.50 20.96 -11.17
N MET A 381 8.64 22.16 -10.59
CA MET A 381 8.44 22.39 -9.16
C MET A 381 7.00 22.08 -8.72
N ASP A 382 6.01 22.39 -9.56
CA ASP A 382 4.60 22.10 -9.27
C ASP A 382 4.33 20.60 -9.22
N ASN A 383 4.98 19.82 -10.09
CA ASN A 383 4.88 18.36 -10.06
C ASN A 383 5.56 17.76 -8.82
N LEU A 384 6.68 18.36 -8.38
CA LEU A 384 7.37 17.93 -7.15
C LEU A 384 6.50 18.15 -5.91
N TRP A 385 5.72 19.23 -5.83
CA TRP A 385 4.74 19.41 -4.74
C TRP A 385 3.70 18.30 -4.72
N SER A 386 3.16 17.96 -5.89
CA SER A 386 2.20 16.87 -6.02
C SER A 386 2.81 15.52 -5.65
N THR A 387 4.06 15.29 -6.04
CA THR A 387 4.80 14.05 -5.73
C THR A 387 5.07 13.92 -4.23
N LEU A 388 5.50 14.99 -3.54
CA LEU A 388 5.67 15.00 -2.08
C LEU A 388 4.37 14.70 -1.34
N PHE A 389 3.26 15.27 -1.83
CA PHE A 389 1.94 15.04 -1.25
C PHE A 389 1.51 13.56 -1.42
N MET A 390 1.59 13.01 -2.61
CA MET A 390 1.22 11.62 -2.88
C MET A 390 2.15 10.61 -2.18
N ALA A 391 3.44 10.95 -2.02
CA ALA A 391 4.40 10.12 -1.31
C ALA A 391 4.25 10.16 0.23
N GLY A 392 3.49 11.12 0.78
CA GLY A 392 3.21 11.22 2.22
C GLY A 392 4.18 12.13 2.99
N TYR A 393 5.01 12.93 2.31
CA TYR A 393 5.79 14.00 2.98
C TYR A 393 4.95 15.22 3.33
N LEU A 394 3.83 15.40 2.63
CA LEU A 394 2.86 16.45 2.88
C LEU A 394 1.48 15.85 3.05
N THR A 395 0.63 16.58 3.76
CA THR A 395 -0.79 16.30 3.93
C THR A 395 -1.60 17.55 3.58
N HIS A 396 -2.91 17.40 3.32
CA HIS A 396 -3.76 18.57 3.11
C HIS A 396 -4.49 18.98 4.40
N LYS A 397 -4.67 20.28 4.57
CA LYS A 397 -5.46 20.90 5.64
C LYS A 397 -6.68 21.63 5.07
N GLY A 398 -7.24 21.05 4.02
CA GLY A 398 -8.43 21.52 3.33
C GLY A 398 -8.17 21.93 1.89
N ARG A 399 -9.26 21.96 1.13
CA ARG A 399 -9.29 22.33 -0.28
C ARG A 399 -9.60 23.81 -0.42
N VAL A 400 -8.92 24.50 -1.32
CA VAL A 400 -9.17 25.92 -1.64
C VAL A 400 -10.09 26.03 -2.86
N ASP A 401 -9.76 25.26 -3.91
CA ASP A 401 -10.57 25.15 -5.11
C ASP A 401 -10.42 23.74 -5.74
N THR A 402 -10.80 23.56 -6.99
CA THR A 402 -10.84 22.25 -7.67
C THR A 402 -9.49 21.52 -7.65
N LYS A 403 -8.37 22.26 -7.71
CA LYS A 403 -7.02 21.68 -7.79
C LYS A 403 -6.08 22.16 -6.68
N ARG A 404 -6.43 23.27 -6.00
CA ARG A 404 -5.59 23.93 -5.01
C ARG A 404 -5.92 23.47 -3.60
N PHE A 405 -4.89 23.07 -2.89
CA PHE A 405 -4.98 22.58 -1.51
C PHE A 405 -4.05 23.35 -0.59
N ARG A 406 -4.46 23.46 0.67
CA ARG A 406 -3.60 23.89 1.77
C ARG A 406 -2.78 22.70 2.23
N LEU A 407 -1.46 22.77 2.02
CA LEU A 407 -0.54 21.71 2.37
C LEU A 407 0.25 22.04 3.62
N ALA A 408 0.51 21.02 4.44
CA ALA A 408 1.35 21.09 5.62
C ALA A 408 2.22 19.84 5.75
N VAL A 409 3.27 19.90 6.53
CA VAL A 409 3.97 18.71 7.01
C VAL A 409 3.04 18.00 8.02
N PRO A 410 2.80 16.69 7.87
CA PRO A 410 1.78 16.01 8.68
C PRO A 410 2.11 16.03 10.18
N ASN A 411 3.33 15.74 10.57
CA ASN A 411 3.71 15.50 11.94
C ASN A 411 5.18 15.82 12.23
N ARG A 412 5.60 15.58 13.46
CA ARG A 412 6.96 15.87 13.94
C ARG A 412 8.00 14.95 13.31
N GLU A 413 7.69 13.68 13.09
CA GLU A 413 8.61 12.75 12.43
C GLU A 413 8.99 13.23 11.04
N ILE A 414 8.00 13.51 10.19
CA ILE A 414 8.24 13.98 8.81
C ILE A 414 8.96 15.33 8.79
N ARG A 415 8.66 16.21 9.75
CA ARG A 415 9.38 17.48 9.92
C ARG A 415 10.86 17.26 10.21
N ASN A 416 11.18 16.33 11.10
CA ASN A 416 12.55 15.97 11.42
C ASN A 416 13.27 15.43 10.18
N ILE A 417 12.65 14.54 9.42
CA ILE A 417 13.19 13.98 8.19
C ILE A 417 13.51 15.07 7.16
N ILE A 418 12.59 15.99 6.92
CA ILE A 418 12.80 17.10 5.99
C ILE A 418 13.97 17.97 6.49
N THR A 419 13.99 18.29 7.77
CA THR A 419 15.04 19.13 8.37
C THR A 419 16.42 18.48 8.26
N GLU A 420 16.53 17.18 8.53
CA GLU A 420 17.79 16.42 8.42
C GLU A 420 18.30 16.40 6.97
N GLN A 421 17.42 16.21 5.98
CA GLN A 421 17.79 16.24 4.57
C GLN A 421 18.25 17.62 4.12
N VAL A 422 17.60 18.69 4.56
CA VAL A 422 18.01 20.08 4.31
C VAL A 422 19.39 20.34 4.90
N LEU A 423 19.64 19.94 6.14
CA LEU A 423 20.94 20.13 6.80
C LEU A 423 22.06 19.31 6.11
N ALA A 424 21.75 18.10 5.63
CA ALA A 424 22.71 17.26 4.90
C ALA A 424 23.18 17.92 3.60
N LEU A 425 22.27 18.57 2.86
CA LEU A 425 22.62 19.31 1.65
C LEU A 425 23.48 20.53 1.93
N PHE A 426 23.17 21.32 2.96
CA PHE A 426 24.00 22.45 3.36
C PHE A 426 25.44 22.02 3.71
N LYS A 427 25.62 20.88 4.41
CA LYS A 427 26.97 20.36 4.69
C LYS A 427 27.73 19.99 3.44
N GLN A 428 27.08 19.31 2.48
CA GLN A 428 27.69 18.95 1.21
C GLN A 428 28.13 20.18 0.38
N ASP A 429 27.33 21.25 0.38
CA ASP A 429 27.67 22.48 -0.33
C ASP A 429 28.84 23.22 0.33
N MET A 430 28.90 23.26 1.67
CA MET A 430 30.02 23.83 2.40
C MET A 430 31.34 23.06 2.16
N GLU A 431 31.28 21.72 2.07
CA GLU A 431 32.45 20.89 1.77
C GLU A 431 32.96 21.11 0.34
N LYS A 432 32.05 21.29 -0.64
CA LYS A 432 32.40 21.62 -2.02
C LYS A 432 33.02 23.01 -2.16
N ASP A 433 32.52 24.02 -1.44
CA ASP A 433 33.06 25.39 -1.45
C ASP A 433 34.36 25.49 -0.68
N GLY A 434 34.57 24.70 0.39
CA GLY A 434 35.84 24.63 1.14
C GLY A 434 36.97 23.91 0.39
N GLN A 435 36.69 23.24 -0.73
CA GLN A 435 37.67 22.59 -1.59
C GLN A 435 38.04 23.44 -2.86
N ARG A 436 37.46 24.61 -3.01
CA ARG A 436 37.91 25.55 -4.08
C ARG A 436 39.13 26.29 -3.61
N PRO A 437 40.29 26.21 -4.37
CA PRO A 437 41.53 26.85 -4.01
C PRO A 437 41.46 28.36 -4.09
#